data_fcf12e1131b852a714f4e7ed5e618efd
#
_entry.id   fcf12e1131b852a714f4e7ed5e618efd
#
_cell.length_a   1.000
_cell.length_b   1.000
_cell.length_c   1.000
_cell.angle_alpha   90.00
_cell.angle_beta   90.00
_cell.angle_gamma   90.00
#
_symmetry.space_group_name_H-M   'P 1'
#
loop_
_entity.id
_entity.type
_entity.pdbx_description
1 polymer ?
#
loop_
_entity_poly.entity_id
_entity_poly.type
_entity_poly.pdbx_seq_one_letter_code
_entity_poly.pdbx_strand_id
1 'polypeptide(L)'
;MESFAELALGSGGSSAVAELRSGQRSRTMLLLRALVDMASAHPALPGPLPPPRDAWRLLVRAEHRSPAAVERLLLHPPVGVWLHRCLRRLRGLESEDGPLWSAVGYLHAMAASAALLAGIDFRGAVPVREGGVILPALGFARIPDTTDVAEVVMSGQKAVVLSGPHSVTLPADFSEDAPDWHGLRRLRGEHRGIVCSPLVDDIDPYRDFLRIRGPERLGAEERQGWRERFENAWRLVAEQRQVDPRGIGACLVSVVPVPYTAWPEPFSASSPEAYGCVLLNGATDPLTLAAALVHEAQHIKLSALMDLVPLIEGGLEEIHYAPWRLDPRPLRGLLQGVYAFLGVTGFWWDRLRRAETGPARNTAAFEFALRRAQTASGLRTLLTHAELTPRGKEFLRGLEKRLAEWLEQPVPSVPGQLASDLIEDHRLAHRMRHLATEAERTAQWAWAWRERTDPPRELPGTSVRPTRPEALARPALARLRLRDPAGFARLREGGGAGLPGGGAAPDRVDLDWAAGDAEAALRGYRARLEADPDDIAAWAGLALSLPDGVARTTLLNHPELAVAVHRELRTAPGTGPDPVALARWIGTRGRG
;
A
#
# COMPACT_ATOMS: atom_id res chain seq x y z
N MET A 1 -16.30 12.74 -19.10
CA MET A 1 -15.49 13.96 -18.80
C MET A 1 -15.64 14.40 -17.35
N GLU A 2 -16.83 14.39 -16.80
CA GLU A 2 -17.10 14.77 -15.40
C GLU A 2 -16.40 13.85 -14.38
N SER A 3 -16.54 12.53 -14.51
CA SER A 3 -15.89 11.54 -13.66
C SER A 3 -14.35 11.65 -13.66
N PHE A 4 -13.75 11.96 -14.81
CA PHE A 4 -12.29 12.17 -14.88
C PHE A 4 -11.86 13.40 -14.09
N ALA A 5 -12.59 14.51 -14.21
CA ALA A 5 -12.30 15.73 -13.46
C ALA A 5 -12.48 15.54 -11.94
N GLU A 6 -13.52 14.81 -11.52
CA GLU A 6 -13.72 14.42 -10.12
C GLU A 6 -12.56 13.60 -9.57
N LEU A 7 -12.14 12.57 -10.33
CA LEU A 7 -10.98 11.73 -9.96
C LEU A 7 -9.69 12.56 -9.90
N ALA A 8 -9.49 13.50 -10.84
CA ALA A 8 -8.33 14.38 -10.83
C ALA A 8 -8.28 15.31 -9.61
N LEU A 9 -9.42 15.61 -8.98
CA LEU A 9 -9.49 16.34 -7.72
C LEU A 9 -9.33 15.43 -6.48
N GLY A 10 -9.08 14.15 -6.67
CA GLY A 10 -8.87 13.18 -5.59
C GLY A 10 -10.16 12.70 -4.91
N SER A 11 -11.35 13.10 -5.39
CA SER A 11 -12.62 12.66 -4.82
C SER A 11 -13.12 11.36 -5.46
N GLY A 12 -13.84 11.42 -6.56
CA GLY A 12 -14.42 10.27 -7.26
C GLY A 12 -15.55 9.61 -6.48
N GLY A 13 -16.77 10.11 -6.68
CA GLY A 13 -17.99 9.62 -6.05
C GLY A 13 -18.52 8.32 -6.67
N SER A 14 -19.73 7.93 -6.27
CA SER A 14 -20.35 6.66 -6.70
C SER A 14 -20.49 6.56 -8.22
N SER A 15 -20.77 7.66 -8.92
CA SER A 15 -20.90 7.69 -10.38
C SER A 15 -19.56 7.40 -11.06
N ALA A 16 -18.49 8.10 -10.64
CA ALA A 16 -17.16 7.88 -11.17
C ALA A 16 -16.68 6.43 -10.92
N VAL A 17 -16.95 5.90 -9.72
CA VAL A 17 -16.62 4.49 -9.40
C VAL A 17 -17.43 3.51 -10.22
N ALA A 18 -18.70 3.79 -10.55
CA ALA A 18 -19.52 2.95 -11.42
C ALA A 18 -18.93 2.85 -12.84
N GLU A 19 -18.41 3.96 -13.40
CA GLU A 19 -17.68 3.94 -14.68
C GLU A 19 -16.40 3.10 -14.60
N LEU A 20 -15.61 3.26 -13.54
CA LEU A 20 -14.42 2.44 -13.30
C LEU A 20 -14.74 0.96 -13.19
N ARG A 21 -15.80 0.60 -12.46
CA ARG A 21 -16.28 -0.79 -12.33
C ARG A 21 -16.70 -1.38 -13.68
N SER A 22 -17.40 -0.60 -14.51
CA SER A 22 -17.77 -1.03 -15.86
C SER A 22 -16.52 -1.32 -16.72
N GLY A 23 -15.50 -0.48 -16.63
CA GLY A 23 -14.21 -0.71 -17.28
C GLY A 23 -13.52 -1.99 -16.78
N GLN A 24 -13.48 -2.21 -15.46
CA GLN A 24 -12.88 -3.41 -14.87
C GLN A 24 -13.66 -4.69 -15.24
N ARG A 25 -14.99 -4.65 -15.27
CA ARG A 25 -15.81 -5.75 -15.79
C ARG A 25 -15.42 -6.11 -17.23
N SER A 26 -15.32 -5.10 -18.10
CA SER A 26 -14.94 -5.30 -19.51
C SER A 26 -13.52 -5.89 -19.65
N ARG A 27 -12.57 -5.37 -18.86
CA ARG A 27 -11.19 -5.86 -18.80
C ARG A 27 -11.14 -7.33 -18.37
N THR A 28 -11.83 -7.67 -17.28
CA THR A 28 -11.89 -9.06 -16.78
C THR A 28 -12.51 -10.00 -17.82
N MET A 29 -13.56 -9.57 -18.53
CA MET A 29 -14.19 -10.35 -19.60
C MET A 29 -13.22 -10.61 -20.76
N LEU A 30 -12.42 -9.62 -21.18
CA LEU A 30 -11.40 -9.80 -22.22
C LEU A 30 -10.30 -10.78 -21.80
N LEU A 31 -9.81 -10.67 -20.55
CA LEU A 31 -8.81 -11.59 -20.00
C LEU A 31 -9.37 -13.01 -19.88
N LEU A 32 -10.63 -13.16 -19.46
CA LEU A 32 -11.30 -14.45 -19.38
C LEU A 32 -11.45 -15.09 -20.76
N ARG A 33 -11.82 -14.32 -21.77
CA ARG A 33 -11.88 -14.79 -23.16
C ARG A 33 -10.51 -15.25 -23.64
N ALA A 34 -9.46 -14.45 -23.40
CA ALA A 34 -8.09 -14.83 -23.77
C ALA A 34 -7.66 -16.14 -23.08
N LEU A 35 -8.00 -16.30 -21.79
CA LEU A 35 -7.71 -17.53 -21.05
C LEU A 35 -8.40 -18.74 -21.71
N VAL A 36 -9.68 -18.65 -22.04
CA VAL A 36 -10.44 -19.74 -22.66
C VAL A 36 -9.84 -20.14 -24.01
N ASP A 37 -9.47 -19.16 -24.84
CA ASP A 37 -8.87 -19.42 -26.15
C ASP A 37 -7.48 -20.06 -26.02
N MET A 38 -6.61 -19.52 -25.16
CA MET A 38 -5.27 -20.07 -24.92
C MET A 38 -5.31 -21.46 -24.29
N ALA A 39 -6.14 -21.65 -23.25
CA ALA A 39 -6.29 -22.94 -22.58
C ALA A 39 -6.84 -24.01 -23.52
N SER A 40 -7.82 -23.68 -24.38
CA SER A 40 -8.39 -24.62 -25.34
C SER A 40 -7.40 -25.13 -26.38
N ALA A 41 -6.32 -24.40 -26.63
CA ALA A 41 -5.27 -24.76 -27.59
C ALA A 41 -4.00 -25.32 -26.93
N HIS A 42 -3.89 -25.30 -25.58
CA HIS A 42 -2.67 -25.64 -24.88
C HIS A 42 -2.43 -27.14 -24.76
N PRO A 43 -1.30 -27.70 -25.28
CA PRO A 43 -1.06 -29.13 -25.32
C PRO A 43 -0.89 -29.80 -23.94
N ALA A 44 -0.46 -29.05 -22.92
CA ALA A 44 -0.27 -29.54 -21.55
C ALA A 44 -1.51 -29.36 -20.66
N LEU A 45 -2.66 -28.98 -21.22
CA LEU A 45 -3.90 -28.82 -20.46
C LEU A 45 -4.66 -30.14 -20.14
N PRO A 46 -4.50 -31.25 -20.89
CA PRO A 46 -5.32 -32.43 -20.65
C PRO A 46 -5.36 -32.82 -19.17
N GLY A 47 -6.59 -33.00 -18.67
CA GLY A 47 -6.90 -33.34 -17.28
C GLY A 47 -8.31 -33.95 -17.20
N PRO A 48 -8.81 -34.25 -16.01
CA PRO A 48 -10.09 -34.90 -15.80
C PRO A 48 -11.31 -33.99 -15.99
N LEU A 49 -11.10 -32.66 -16.15
CA LEU A 49 -12.20 -31.72 -16.35
C LEU A 49 -12.66 -31.64 -17.81
N PRO A 50 -13.93 -31.26 -18.06
CA PRO A 50 -14.41 -30.95 -19.38
C PRO A 50 -13.62 -29.82 -20.06
N PRO A 51 -13.73 -29.65 -21.39
CA PRO A 51 -13.06 -28.54 -22.07
C PRO A 51 -13.44 -27.17 -21.51
N PRO A 52 -12.51 -26.18 -21.44
CA PRO A 52 -12.79 -24.82 -20.94
C PRO A 52 -13.97 -24.10 -21.61
N ARG A 53 -14.26 -24.48 -22.88
CA ARG A 53 -15.40 -23.94 -23.62
C ARG A 53 -16.76 -24.36 -23.04
N ASP A 54 -16.85 -25.45 -22.32
CA ASP A 54 -18.12 -25.89 -21.70
C ASP A 54 -18.42 -25.05 -20.47
N ALA A 55 -17.40 -24.69 -19.66
CA ALA A 55 -17.54 -23.73 -18.60
C ALA A 55 -17.94 -22.33 -19.13
N TRP A 56 -17.33 -21.92 -20.25
CA TRP A 56 -17.72 -20.66 -20.92
C TRP A 56 -19.19 -20.66 -21.35
N ARG A 57 -19.69 -21.77 -21.94
CA ARG A 57 -21.11 -21.90 -22.31
C ARG A 57 -22.03 -21.76 -21.10
N LEU A 58 -21.65 -22.34 -19.96
CA LEU A 58 -22.42 -22.24 -18.73
C LEU A 58 -22.44 -20.79 -18.21
N LEU A 59 -21.30 -20.07 -18.26
CA LEU A 59 -21.25 -18.64 -17.93
C LEU A 59 -22.16 -17.81 -18.83
N VAL A 60 -22.18 -18.06 -20.15
CA VAL A 60 -23.05 -17.37 -21.09
C VAL A 60 -24.53 -17.61 -20.76
N ARG A 61 -24.91 -18.86 -20.41
CA ARG A 61 -26.27 -19.14 -19.93
C ARG A 61 -26.61 -18.40 -18.66
N ALA A 62 -25.68 -18.33 -17.73
CA ALA A 62 -25.85 -17.58 -16.48
C ALA A 62 -26.00 -16.07 -16.73
N GLU A 63 -25.21 -15.49 -17.65
CA GLU A 63 -25.33 -14.08 -18.07
C GLU A 63 -26.70 -13.77 -18.65
N HIS A 64 -27.22 -14.63 -19.54
CA HIS A 64 -28.57 -14.44 -20.10
C HIS A 64 -29.68 -14.52 -19.05
N ARG A 65 -29.51 -15.34 -18.01
CA ARG A 65 -30.51 -15.49 -16.94
C ARG A 65 -30.40 -14.40 -15.88
N SER A 66 -29.18 -14.04 -15.51
CA SER A 66 -28.89 -13.03 -14.46
C SER A 66 -27.54 -12.35 -14.73
N PRO A 67 -27.50 -11.22 -15.45
CA PRO A 67 -26.28 -10.46 -15.68
C PRO A 67 -25.56 -10.06 -14.38
N ALA A 68 -26.33 -9.80 -13.32
CA ALA A 68 -25.78 -9.43 -12.01
C ALA A 68 -24.99 -10.56 -11.35
N ALA A 69 -25.39 -11.83 -11.60
CA ALA A 69 -24.65 -13.00 -11.09
C ALA A 69 -23.25 -13.08 -11.71
N VAL A 70 -23.14 -12.88 -13.01
CA VAL A 70 -21.84 -12.92 -13.72
C VAL A 70 -21.02 -11.66 -13.40
N GLU A 71 -21.63 -10.48 -13.33
CA GLU A 71 -20.93 -9.25 -12.92
C GLU A 71 -20.30 -9.39 -11.53
N ARG A 72 -21.02 -9.98 -10.57
CA ARG A 72 -20.49 -10.26 -9.22
C ARG A 72 -19.20 -11.09 -9.28
N LEU A 73 -19.11 -12.06 -10.16
CA LEU A 73 -17.94 -12.93 -10.34
C LEU A 73 -16.82 -12.21 -11.09
N LEU A 74 -17.13 -11.49 -12.16
CA LEU A 74 -16.14 -10.73 -12.93
C LEU A 74 -15.45 -9.64 -12.09
N LEU A 75 -16.15 -9.09 -11.10
CA LEU A 75 -15.63 -8.09 -10.17
C LEU A 75 -15.18 -8.71 -8.83
N HIS A 76 -15.21 -10.03 -8.67
CA HIS A 76 -14.65 -10.70 -7.49
C HIS A 76 -13.12 -10.70 -7.57
N PRO A 77 -12.42 -10.04 -6.60
CA PRO A 77 -10.98 -9.78 -6.72
C PRO A 77 -10.12 -11.03 -6.95
N PRO A 78 -10.37 -12.19 -6.27
CA PRO A 78 -9.66 -13.44 -6.56
C PRO A 78 -9.71 -13.88 -8.02
N VAL A 79 -10.81 -13.61 -8.74
CA VAL A 79 -10.93 -13.91 -10.17
C VAL A 79 -9.90 -13.15 -10.99
N GLY A 80 -9.66 -11.88 -10.67
CA GLY A 80 -8.63 -11.08 -11.32
C GLY A 80 -7.23 -11.63 -11.08
N VAL A 81 -6.88 -11.95 -9.83
CA VAL A 81 -5.59 -12.55 -9.47
C VAL A 81 -5.38 -13.88 -10.18
N TRP A 82 -6.36 -14.77 -10.13
CA TRP A 82 -6.34 -16.06 -10.80
C TRP A 82 -6.12 -15.90 -12.32
N LEU A 83 -6.87 -15.01 -13.00
CA LEU A 83 -6.74 -14.76 -14.43
C LEU A 83 -5.32 -14.35 -14.82
N HIS A 84 -4.74 -13.38 -14.12
CA HIS A 84 -3.39 -12.91 -14.42
C HIS A 84 -2.35 -14.01 -14.20
N ARG A 85 -2.43 -14.79 -13.11
CA ARG A 85 -1.53 -15.92 -12.85
C ARG A 85 -1.68 -17.02 -13.90
N CYS A 86 -2.90 -17.44 -14.22
CA CYS A 86 -3.12 -18.46 -15.25
C CYS A 86 -2.61 -18.02 -16.63
N LEU A 87 -2.84 -16.77 -17.03
CA LEU A 87 -2.35 -16.25 -18.31
C LEU A 87 -0.82 -16.18 -18.35
N ARG A 88 -0.16 -15.79 -17.26
CA ARG A 88 1.32 -15.84 -17.16
C ARG A 88 1.83 -17.28 -17.22
N ARG A 89 1.15 -18.21 -16.54
CA ARG A 89 1.50 -19.62 -16.54
C ARG A 89 1.32 -20.27 -17.93
N LEU A 90 0.22 -19.99 -18.63
CA LEU A 90 -0.01 -20.46 -20.00
C LEU A 90 1.02 -19.91 -21.01
N ARG A 91 1.68 -18.78 -20.68
CA ARG A 91 2.76 -18.18 -21.46
C ARG A 91 4.16 -18.63 -21.01
N GLY A 92 4.26 -19.50 -20.00
CA GLY A 92 5.55 -19.93 -19.45
C GLY A 92 6.31 -18.85 -18.67
N LEU A 93 5.62 -17.78 -18.24
CA LEU A 93 6.22 -16.66 -17.49
C LEU A 93 6.17 -16.84 -15.98
N GLU A 94 5.38 -17.79 -15.50
CA GLU A 94 5.21 -18.12 -14.07
C GLU A 94 5.12 -19.63 -13.92
N SER A 95 5.80 -20.17 -12.90
CA SER A 95 5.67 -21.55 -12.46
C SER A 95 4.94 -21.60 -11.12
N GLU A 96 4.05 -22.54 -10.96
CA GLU A 96 3.27 -22.75 -9.75
C GLU A 96 3.18 -24.25 -9.46
N ASP A 97 3.09 -24.63 -8.20
CA ASP A 97 2.90 -26.03 -7.81
C ASP A 97 1.54 -26.56 -8.28
N GLY A 98 1.54 -27.80 -8.74
CA GLY A 98 0.34 -28.49 -9.20
C GLY A 98 0.06 -28.41 -10.71
N PRO A 99 -0.85 -29.24 -11.21
CA PRO A 99 -1.11 -29.39 -12.63
C PRO A 99 -1.86 -28.18 -13.21
N LEU A 100 -1.51 -27.81 -14.45
CA LEU A 100 -2.12 -26.67 -15.16
C LEU A 100 -3.64 -26.79 -15.31
N TRP A 101 -4.16 -28.01 -15.56
CA TRP A 101 -5.59 -28.25 -15.69
C TRP A 101 -6.37 -27.87 -14.42
N SER A 102 -5.78 -28.08 -13.24
CA SER A 102 -6.42 -27.73 -11.97
C SER A 102 -6.46 -26.22 -11.75
N ALA A 103 -5.39 -25.49 -12.12
CA ALA A 103 -5.37 -24.03 -12.06
C ALA A 103 -6.39 -23.41 -13.03
N VAL A 104 -6.44 -23.88 -14.29
CA VAL A 104 -7.44 -23.45 -15.28
C VAL A 104 -8.85 -23.89 -14.86
N GLY A 105 -8.95 -25.00 -14.13
CA GLY A 105 -10.21 -25.57 -13.61
C GLY A 105 -11.01 -24.62 -12.69
N TYR A 106 -10.38 -23.59 -12.12
CA TYR A 106 -11.11 -22.52 -11.40
C TYR A 106 -12.17 -21.84 -12.30
N LEU A 107 -12.00 -21.86 -13.63
CA LEU A 107 -13.03 -21.45 -14.59
C LEU A 107 -14.33 -22.24 -14.45
N HIS A 108 -14.22 -23.57 -14.24
CA HIS A 108 -15.39 -24.42 -14.02
C HIS A 108 -16.09 -24.12 -12.71
N ALA A 109 -15.31 -23.86 -11.64
CA ALA A 109 -15.85 -23.42 -10.36
C ALA A 109 -16.54 -22.05 -10.46
N MET A 110 -15.96 -21.11 -11.21
CA MET A 110 -16.57 -19.81 -11.51
C MET A 110 -17.89 -19.96 -12.29
N ALA A 111 -17.93 -20.84 -13.30
CA ALA A 111 -19.14 -21.10 -14.07
C ALA A 111 -20.24 -21.78 -13.22
N ALA A 112 -19.85 -22.70 -12.32
CA ALA A 112 -20.76 -23.31 -11.36
C ALA A 112 -21.32 -22.24 -10.39
N SER A 113 -20.49 -21.35 -9.85
CA SER A 113 -20.94 -20.24 -9.01
C SER A 113 -21.91 -19.31 -9.72
N ALA A 114 -21.66 -19.00 -11.01
CA ALA A 114 -22.57 -18.20 -11.83
C ALA A 114 -23.92 -18.87 -11.99
N ALA A 115 -23.93 -20.16 -12.28
CA ALA A 115 -25.16 -20.93 -12.46
C ALA A 115 -25.97 -21.03 -11.16
N LEU A 116 -25.31 -21.26 -10.01
CA LEU A 116 -25.93 -21.24 -8.68
C LEU A 116 -26.58 -19.89 -8.38
N LEU A 117 -25.85 -18.78 -8.59
CA LEU A 117 -26.38 -17.43 -8.38
C LEU A 117 -27.53 -17.09 -9.33
N ALA A 118 -27.49 -17.59 -10.55
CA ALA A 118 -28.54 -17.37 -11.55
C ALA A 118 -29.75 -18.30 -11.39
N GLY A 119 -29.71 -19.26 -10.47
CA GLY A 119 -30.77 -20.23 -10.25
C GLY A 119 -31.02 -21.17 -11.48
N ILE A 120 -29.93 -21.62 -12.09
CA ILE A 120 -29.98 -22.52 -13.27
C ILE A 120 -29.71 -23.96 -12.83
N ASP A 121 -30.58 -24.87 -13.22
CA ASP A 121 -30.31 -26.30 -13.06
C ASP A 121 -29.13 -26.72 -13.93
N PHE A 122 -28.15 -27.36 -13.31
CA PHE A 122 -26.94 -27.85 -13.98
C PHE A 122 -26.26 -28.96 -13.19
N ARG A 123 -25.37 -29.67 -13.86
CA ARG A 123 -24.38 -30.55 -13.28
C ARG A 123 -23.04 -30.24 -13.95
N GLY A 124 -22.00 -30.00 -13.17
CA GLY A 124 -20.69 -29.59 -13.68
C GLY A 124 -19.55 -30.08 -12.81
N ALA A 125 -18.47 -30.54 -13.46
CA ALA A 125 -17.25 -30.97 -12.79
C ALA A 125 -16.40 -29.75 -12.42
N VAL A 126 -15.79 -29.75 -11.22
CA VAL A 126 -14.94 -28.73 -10.68
C VAL A 126 -13.70 -29.34 -10.02
N PRO A 127 -12.55 -28.65 -9.95
CA PRO A 127 -11.37 -29.19 -9.30
C PRO A 127 -11.54 -29.20 -7.77
N VAL A 128 -10.98 -30.21 -7.12
CA VAL A 128 -10.77 -30.26 -5.68
C VAL A 128 -9.34 -29.80 -5.40
N ARG A 129 -9.18 -28.83 -4.50
CA ARG A 129 -7.88 -28.29 -4.08
C ARG A 129 -7.91 -27.94 -2.60
N GLU A 130 -6.79 -28.12 -1.89
CA GLU A 130 -6.64 -27.68 -0.50
C GLU A 130 -7.74 -28.22 0.44
N GLY A 131 -8.15 -29.47 0.25
CA GLY A 131 -9.17 -30.11 1.08
C GLY A 131 -10.60 -29.75 0.72
N GLY A 132 -10.87 -29.28 -0.52
CA GLY A 132 -12.25 -28.99 -0.93
C GLY A 132 -12.42 -28.30 -2.26
N VAL A 133 -13.62 -27.78 -2.46
CA VAL A 133 -14.07 -27.06 -3.66
C VAL A 133 -14.30 -25.59 -3.31
N ILE A 134 -13.56 -24.69 -3.92
CA ILE A 134 -13.89 -23.28 -3.91
C ILE A 134 -14.99 -22.99 -4.94
N LEU A 135 -16.01 -22.27 -4.53
CA LEU A 135 -17.01 -21.65 -5.39
C LEU A 135 -16.83 -20.14 -5.30
N PRO A 136 -16.14 -19.50 -6.28
CA PRO A 136 -15.78 -18.09 -6.22
C PRO A 136 -16.98 -17.18 -5.91
N ALA A 137 -16.78 -16.18 -5.05
CA ALA A 137 -17.80 -15.26 -4.55
C ALA A 137 -18.93 -15.89 -3.72
N LEU A 138 -18.92 -17.22 -3.47
CA LEU A 138 -19.93 -17.93 -2.65
C LEU A 138 -19.31 -18.50 -1.38
N GLY A 139 -18.34 -19.40 -1.50
CA GLY A 139 -17.78 -20.08 -0.35
C GLY A 139 -16.92 -21.28 -0.71
N PHE A 140 -16.63 -22.12 0.30
CA PHE A 140 -15.77 -23.30 0.21
C PHE A 140 -16.47 -24.52 0.79
N ALA A 141 -16.60 -25.58 -0.01
CA ALA A 141 -17.09 -26.88 0.43
C ALA A 141 -15.90 -27.77 0.83
N ARG A 142 -15.83 -28.15 2.10
CA ARG A 142 -14.80 -29.06 2.60
C ARG A 142 -15.06 -30.47 2.10
N ILE A 143 -14.08 -31.04 1.43
CA ILE A 143 -14.13 -32.42 0.91
C ILE A 143 -12.79 -33.06 1.17
N PRO A 144 -12.71 -34.27 1.72
CA PRO A 144 -11.43 -34.97 1.86
C PRO A 144 -10.69 -35.08 0.52
N ASP A 145 -9.37 -34.97 0.53
CA ASP A 145 -8.48 -35.03 -0.64
C ASP A 145 -8.38 -36.46 -1.21
N THR A 146 -9.51 -37.09 -1.45
CA THR A 146 -9.57 -38.46 -2.00
C THR A 146 -9.77 -38.49 -3.53
N THR A 147 -10.10 -37.33 -4.11
CA THR A 147 -10.32 -37.20 -5.56
C THR A 147 -9.88 -35.81 -6.02
N ASP A 148 -9.41 -35.70 -7.26
CA ASP A 148 -9.00 -34.45 -7.89
C ASP A 148 -10.16 -33.59 -8.41
N VAL A 149 -11.36 -34.21 -8.53
CA VAL A 149 -12.55 -33.60 -9.14
C VAL A 149 -13.79 -33.92 -8.32
N ALA A 150 -14.63 -32.92 -8.15
CA ALA A 150 -15.98 -33.03 -7.60
C ALA A 150 -17.02 -32.56 -8.62
N GLU A 151 -18.27 -32.86 -8.39
CA GLU A 151 -19.41 -32.39 -9.18
C GLU A 151 -20.23 -31.37 -8.35
N VAL A 152 -20.57 -30.23 -8.95
CA VAL A 152 -21.57 -29.33 -8.43
C VAL A 152 -22.87 -29.55 -9.15
N VAL A 153 -23.93 -29.81 -8.38
CA VAL A 153 -25.27 -30.09 -8.93
C VAL A 153 -26.25 -29.08 -8.33
N MET A 154 -27.04 -28.44 -9.18
CA MET A 154 -28.22 -27.69 -8.79
C MET A 154 -29.46 -28.29 -9.48
N SER A 155 -30.48 -28.60 -8.67
CA SER A 155 -31.78 -29.07 -9.15
C SER A 155 -32.88 -28.40 -8.33
N GLY A 156 -33.65 -27.53 -8.97
CA GLY A 156 -34.62 -26.66 -8.32
C GLY A 156 -33.95 -25.70 -7.34
N GLN A 157 -34.25 -25.85 -6.04
CA GLN A 157 -33.65 -25.04 -4.99
C GLN A 157 -32.55 -25.73 -4.19
N LYS A 158 -32.18 -26.95 -4.58
CA LYS A 158 -31.14 -27.72 -3.88
C LYS A 158 -29.83 -27.66 -4.64
N ALA A 159 -28.80 -27.22 -3.95
CA ALA A 159 -27.44 -27.23 -4.46
C ALA A 159 -26.57 -28.16 -3.60
N VAL A 160 -25.80 -29.05 -4.25
CA VAL A 160 -24.90 -30.00 -3.59
C VAL A 160 -23.56 -30.08 -4.30
N VAL A 161 -22.51 -30.32 -3.55
CA VAL A 161 -21.18 -30.68 -4.04
C VAL A 161 -20.98 -32.17 -3.75
N LEU A 162 -20.66 -32.96 -4.75
CA LEU A 162 -20.51 -34.42 -4.70
C LEU A 162 -19.07 -34.81 -5.02
N SER A 163 -18.46 -35.69 -4.21
CA SER A 163 -17.12 -36.23 -4.48
C SER A 163 -17.03 -37.67 -3.94
N GLY A 164 -17.10 -38.65 -4.82
CA GLY A 164 -17.18 -40.07 -4.42
C GLY A 164 -18.34 -40.30 -3.44
N PRO A 165 -18.08 -40.82 -2.22
CA PRO A 165 -19.11 -41.03 -1.20
C PRO A 165 -19.48 -39.76 -0.42
N HIS A 166 -18.76 -38.67 -0.60
CA HIS A 166 -18.96 -37.43 0.16
C HIS A 166 -19.93 -36.50 -0.56
N SER A 167 -20.78 -35.82 0.22
CA SER A 167 -21.72 -34.82 -0.29
C SER A 167 -21.81 -33.65 0.69
N VAL A 168 -21.72 -32.44 0.15
CA VAL A 168 -21.92 -31.20 0.93
C VAL A 168 -23.15 -30.50 0.38
N THR A 169 -24.17 -30.35 1.22
CA THR A 169 -25.37 -29.60 0.87
C THR A 169 -25.13 -28.13 1.14
N LEU A 170 -25.34 -27.30 0.11
CA LEU A 170 -25.18 -25.86 0.24
C LEU A 170 -26.43 -25.23 0.88
N PRO A 171 -26.29 -24.25 1.79
CA PRO A 171 -27.44 -23.56 2.37
C PRO A 171 -28.15 -22.66 1.32
N ALA A 172 -29.40 -22.29 1.58
CA ALA A 172 -30.17 -21.40 0.71
C ALA A 172 -29.53 -20.01 0.58
N ASP A 173 -28.99 -19.49 1.68
CA ASP A 173 -28.09 -18.33 1.65
C ASP A 173 -26.63 -18.83 1.70
N PHE A 174 -25.94 -18.75 0.58
CA PHE A 174 -24.56 -19.21 0.46
C PHE A 174 -23.58 -18.48 1.38
N SER A 175 -23.94 -17.32 1.94
CA SER A 175 -23.10 -16.58 2.87
C SER A 175 -23.12 -17.14 4.29
N GLU A 176 -24.06 -18.02 4.62
CA GLU A 176 -24.15 -18.71 5.89
C GLU A 176 -23.26 -19.96 5.91
N ASP A 177 -22.73 -20.28 7.09
CA ASP A 177 -22.00 -21.52 7.30
C ASP A 177 -23.00 -22.67 7.50
N ALA A 178 -22.68 -23.85 6.95
CA ALA A 178 -23.38 -25.10 7.13
C ALA A 178 -22.37 -26.23 7.39
N PRO A 179 -22.80 -27.46 7.72
CA PRO A 179 -21.88 -28.59 7.82
C PRO A 179 -21.06 -28.75 6.55
N ASP A 180 -19.73 -28.70 6.71
CA ASP A 180 -18.73 -28.76 5.63
C ASP A 180 -18.84 -27.66 4.56
N TRP A 181 -19.64 -26.62 4.79
CA TRP A 181 -19.71 -25.42 3.95
C TRP A 181 -19.28 -24.18 4.71
N HIS A 182 -18.34 -23.44 4.16
CA HIS A 182 -17.90 -22.13 4.65
C HIS A 182 -18.33 -21.03 3.67
N GLY A 183 -19.38 -20.29 4.01
CA GLY A 183 -19.88 -19.18 3.19
C GLY A 183 -18.97 -17.95 3.27
N LEU A 184 -18.84 -17.18 2.19
CA LEU A 184 -18.16 -15.87 2.23
C LEU A 184 -18.98 -14.86 3.02
N ARG A 185 -18.41 -14.39 4.11
CA ARG A 185 -19.03 -13.44 5.05
C ARG A 185 -18.79 -12.00 4.62
N ARG A 186 -19.57 -11.07 5.23
CA ARG A 186 -19.41 -9.63 5.00
C ARG A 186 -19.12 -8.91 6.31
N LEU A 187 -18.29 -7.88 6.22
CA LEU A 187 -18.28 -6.78 7.17
C LEU A 187 -19.44 -5.84 6.81
N ARG A 188 -19.90 -5.07 7.78
CA ARG A 188 -20.87 -4.00 7.56
C ARG A 188 -20.49 -2.81 8.40
N GLY A 189 -20.30 -1.68 7.78
CA GLY A 189 -20.21 -0.38 8.40
C GLY A 189 -21.33 0.51 7.88
N GLU A 190 -22.01 1.21 8.78
CA GLU A 190 -23.06 2.15 8.42
C GLU A 190 -22.99 3.40 9.31
N HIS A 191 -23.00 4.57 8.67
CA HIS A 191 -23.08 5.82 9.39
C HIS A 191 -23.82 6.87 8.54
N ARG A 192 -24.86 7.51 9.09
CA ARG A 192 -25.67 8.53 8.41
C ARG A 192 -26.20 8.09 7.03
N GLY A 193 -26.62 6.83 6.92
CA GLY A 193 -27.11 6.26 5.67
C GLY A 193 -26.04 5.97 4.62
N ILE A 194 -24.76 6.07 4.96
CA ILE A 194 -23.65 5.67 4.10
C ILE A 194 -23.17 4.30 4.53
N VAL A 195 -23.38 3.31 3.67
CA VAL A 195 -23.09 1.89 3.94
C VAL A 195 -21.87 1.45 3.15
N CYS A 196 -21.02 0.63 3.79
CA CYS A 196 -19.99 -0.17 3.14
C CYS A 196 -20.09 -1.61 3.64
N SER A 197 -20.10 -2.56 2.71
CA SER A 197 -20.26 -3.97 3.07
C SER A 197 -19.36 -4.88 2.23
N PRO A 198 -18.02 -4.82 2.41
CA PRO A 198 -17.09 -5.68 1.70
C PRO A 198 -17.19 -7.12 2.19
N LEU A 199 -16.82 -8.07 1.32
CA LEU A 199 -16.58 -9.46 1.69
C LEU A 199 -15.37 -9.55 2.63
N VAL A 200 -15.39 -10.47 3.58
CA VAL A 200 -14.20 -10.96 4.27
C VAL A 200 -13.77 -12.23 3.58
N ASP A 201 -12.68 -12.14 2.85
CA ASP A 201 -12.19 -13.31 2.13
C ASP A 201 -11.04 -13.96 2.91
N ASP A 202 -11.37 -15.07 3.55
CA ASP A 202 -10.48 -15.88 4.38
C ASP A 202 -10.33 -17.31 3.81
N ILE A 203 -10.93 -17.58 2.64
CA ILE A 203 -11.03 -18.95 2.10
C ILE A 203 -10.62 -19.11 0.63
N ASP A 204 -10.76 -18.09 -0.23
CA ASP A 204 -10.37 -18.23 -1.64
C ASP A 204 -8.84 -18.35 -1.78
N PRO A 205 -8.29 -19.31 -2.52
CA PRO A 205 -6.84 -19.48 -2.66
C PRO A 205 -6.16 -18.27 -3.34
N TYR A 206 -6.86 -17.51 -4.16
CA TYR A 206 -6.36 -16.35 -4.88
C TYR A 206 -6.70 -15.01 -4.19
N ARG A 207 -7.20 -15.04 -2.94
CA ARG A 207 -7.52 -13.82 -2.17
C ARG A 207 -6.31 -12.94 -1.86
N ASP A 208 -5.14 -13.59 -1.63
CA ASP A 208 -3.89 -12.91 -1.37
C ASP A 208 -3.08 -12.79 -2.68
N PHE A 209 -3.02 -11.58 -3.24
CA PHE A 209 -2.31 -11.34 -4.51
C PHE A 209 -0.79 -11.43 -4.39
N LEU A 210 -0.25 -11.52 -3.18
CA LEU A 210 1.18 -11.73 -2.94
C LEU A 210 1.55 -13.22 -3.04
N ARG A 211 0.63 -14.13 -2.62
CA ARG A 211 0.85 -15.57 -2.61
C ARG A 211 -0.46 -16.36 -2.64
N ILE A 212 -0.42 -17.58 -3.16
CA ILE A 212 -1.53 -18.52 -3.04
C ILE A 212 -1.57 -19.05 -1.61
N ARG A 213 -2.76 -19.15 -1.04
CA ARG A 213 -2.98 -19.62 0.33
C ARG A 213 -4.17 -20.56 0.39
N GLY A 214 -4.03 -21.66 1.12
CA GLY A 214 -5.17 -22.49 1.49
C GLY A 214 -6.23 -21.72 2.28
N PRO A 215 -7.43 -22.31 2.47
CA PRO A 215 -8.49 -21.72 3.31
C PRO A 215 -7.99 -21.52 4.75
N GLU A 216 -8.15 -20.32 5.29
CA GLU A 216 -7.75 -19.96 6.66
C GLU A 216 -8.92 -19.28 7.37
N ARG A 217 -9.92 -20.07 7.74
CA ARG A 217 -11.18 -19.57 8.30
C ARG A 217 -10.96 -18.83 9.62
N LEU A 218 -11.36 -17.55 9.67
CA LEU A 218 -11.33 -16.76 10.90
C LEU A 218 -12.22 -17.38 12.00
N GLY A 219 -11.67 -17.53 13.19
CA GLY A 219 -12.39 -17.92 14.38
C GLY A 219 -13.49 -16.92 14.78
N ALA A 220 -14.36 -17.29 15.70
CA ALA A 220 -15.47 -16.43 16.10
C ALA A 220 -15.01 -15.12 16.75
N GLU A 221 -14.00 -15.17 17.59
CA GLU A 221 -13.42 -14.02 18.29
C GLU A 221 -12.71 -13.06 17.31
N GLU A 222 -11.86 -13.60 16.42
CA GLU A 222 -11.19 -12.80 15.38
C GLU A 222 -12.20 -12.09 14.48
N ARG A 223 -13.23 -12.80 14.05
CA ARG A 223 -14.31 -12.25 13.23
C ARG A 223 -15.04 -11.12 13.94
N GLN A 224 -15.38 -11.30 15.24
CA GLN A 224 -16.02 -10.24 16.01
C GLN A 224 -15.10 -9.01 16.13
N GLY A 225 -13.83 -9.23 16.42
CA GLY A 225 -12.84 -8.15 16.44
C GLY A 225 -12.72 -7.40 15.11
N TRP A 226 -12.81 -8.10 13.96
CA TRP A 226 -12.83 -7.48 12.63
C TRP A 226 -14.09 -6.64 12.40
N ARG A 227 -15.27 -7.13 12.82
CA ARG A 227 -16.53 -6.37 12.73
C ARG A 227 -16.44 -5.05 13.48
N GLU A 228 -16.05 -5.09 14.75
CA GLU A 228 -15.97 -3.91 15.62
C GLU A 228 -14.96 -2.88 15.09
N ARG A 229 -13.78 -3.32 14.69
CA ARG A 229 -12.75 -2.43 14.13
C ARG A 229 -13.22 -1.79 12.83
N PHE A 230 -13.81 -2.57 11.93
CA PHE A 230 -14.30 -2.07 10.65
C PHE A 230 -15.45 -1.08 10.82
N GLU A 231 -16.43 -1.38 11.67
CA GLU A 231 -17.56 -0.49 11.96
C GLU A 231 -17.08 0.85 12.52
N ASN A 232 -16.16 0.81 13.48
CA ASN A 232 -15.58 2.02 14.06
C ASN A 232 -14.74 2.81 13.04
N ALA A 233 -13.95 2.15 12.19
CA ALA A 233 -13.19 2.79 11.14
C ALA A 233 -14.10 3.38 10.06
N TRP A 234 -15.15 2.64 9.66
CA TRP A 234 -16.10 3.13 8.66
C TRP A 234 -16.84 4.38 9.10
N ARG A 235 -17.22 4.49 10.38
CA ARG A 235 -17.79 5.72 10.92
C ARG A 235 -16.88 6.93 10.66
N LEU A 236 -15.55 6.77 10.89
CA LEU A 236 -14.58 7.83 10.64
C LEU A 236 -14.44 8.16 9.15
N VAL A 237 -14.53 7.18 8.27
CA VAL A 237 -14.54 7.37 6.80
C VAL A 237 -15.83 8.05 6.36
N ALA A 238 -16.98 7.59 6.83
CA ALA A 238 -18.30 8.13 6.45
C ALA A 238 -18.53 9.58 6.89
N GLU A 239 -17.76 10.06 7.86
CA GLU A 239 -17.76 11.45 8.27
C GLU A 239 -16.95 12.39 7.36
N GLN A 240 -16.18 11.87 6.39
CA GLN A 240 -15.31 12.69 5.55
C GLN A 240 -16.09 13.62 4.63
N ARG A 241 -15.47 14.78 4.30
CA ARG A 241 -16.00 15.76 3.34
C ARG A 241 -15.03 16.01 2.18
N GLN A 242 -13.74 15.71 2.40
CA GLN A 242 -12.70 15.95 1.40
C GLN A 242 -12.52 14.79 0.42
N VAL A 243 -12.91 13.59 0.83
CA VAL A 243 -13.05 12.41 -0.02
C VAL A 243 -14.49 11.93 0.04
N ASP A 244 -15.03 11.41 -1.07
CA ASP A 244 -16.41 10.92 -1.08
C ASP A 244 -16.48 9.52 -0.45
N PRO A 245 -17.10 9.34 0.73
CA PRO A 245 -17.21 8.05 1.38
C PRO A 245 -18.09 7.05 0.62
N ARG A 246 -19.05 7.54 -0.20
CA ARG A 246 -19.85 6.65 -1.06
C ARG A 246 -19.00 6.05 -2.17
N GLY A 247 -18.09 6.84 -2.76
CA GLY A 247 -17.11 6.34 -3.73
C GLY A 247 -16.15 5.33 -3.11
N ILE A 248 -15.67 5.57 -1.87
CA ILE A 248 -14.84 4.59 -1.14
C ILE A 248 -15.62 3.29 -0.93
N GLY A 249 -16.84 3.36 -0.40
CA GLY A 249 -17.67 2.16 -0.16
C GLY A 249 -18.00 1.40 -1.44
N ALA A 250 -18.18 2.09 -2.56
CA ALA A 250 -18.49 1.49 -3.85
C ALA A 250 -17.28 0.76 -4.48
N CYS A 251 -16.04 1.20 -4.21
CA CYS A 251 -14.85 0.55 -4.75
C CYS A 251 -14.32 -0.60 -3.88
N LEU A 252 -14.69 -0.69 -2.59
CA LEU A 252 -14.27 -1.76 -1.69
C LEU A 252 -15.15 -3.01 -1.88
N VAL A 253 -14.61 -4.05 -2.51
CA VAL A 253 -15.30 -5.33 -2.77
C VAL A 253 -14.99 -6.35 -1.70
N SER A 254 -13.71 -6.49 -1.32
CA SER A 254 -13.25 -7.44 -0.30
C SER A 254 -12.15 -6.88 0.58
N VAL A 255 -12.14 -7.37 1.82
CA VAL A 255 -11.05 -7.24 2.78
C VAL A 255 -10.49 -8.64 3.01
N VAL A 256 -9.18 -8.77 2.93
CA VAL A 256 -8.46 -10.01 3.20
C VAL A 256 -7.63 -9.82 4.46
N PRO A 257 -7.99 -10.48 5.56
CA PRO A 257 -7.19 -10.48 6.77
C PRO A 257 -5.85 -11.18 6.56
N VAL A 258 -4.75 -10.50 6.92
CA VAL A 258 -3.42 -11.12 6.93
C VAL A 258 -2.95 -11.27 8.37
N PRO A 259 -2.21 -12.34 8.72
CA PRO A 259 -1.74 -12.56 10.08
C PRO A 259 -0.84 -11.42 10.56
N TYR A 260 -1.06 -10.96 11.80
CA TYR A 260 -0.22 -9.93 12.43
C TYR A 260 1.24 -10.34 12.54
N THR A 261 1.51 -11.62 12.79
CA THR A 261 2.86 -12.17 12.90
C THR A 261 3.70 -12.01 11.62
N ALA A 262 3.05 -11.91 10.46
CA ALA A 262 3.73 -11.66 9.19
C ALA A 262 4.13 -10.18 9.02
N TRP A 263 3.42 -9.27 9.71
CA TRP A 263 3.56 -7.83 9.58
C TRP A 263 3.33 -7.16 10.94
N PRO A 264 4.38 -7.00 11.77
CA PRO A 264 4.24 -6.46 13.13
C PRO A 264 3.81 -4.99 13.17
N GLU A 265 3.99 -4.24 12.07
CA GLU A 265 3.48 -2.89 11.90
C GLU A 265 2.12 -2.87 11.19
N PRO A 266 1.34 -1.78 11.28
CA PRO A 266 0.14 -1.62 10.48
C PRO A 266 0.45 -1.81 8.99
N PHE A 267 -0.23 -2.77 8.36
CA PHE A 267 -0.03 -3.12 6.96
C PHE A 267 -1.34 -3.04 6.20
N SER A 268 -1.30 -2.38 5.05
CA SER A 268 -2.35 -2.42 4.04
C SER A 268 -1.75 -2.50 2.65
N ALA A 269 -2.44 -3.17 1.74
CA ALA A 269 -2.04 -3.23 0.34
C ALA A 269 -3.24 -3.49 -0.58
N SER A 270 -3.18 -2.95 -1.79
CA SER A 270 -4.07 -3.24 -2.90
C SER A 270 -3.28 -3.53 -4.18
N SER A 271 -3.92 -4.17 -5.16
CA SER A 271 -3.28 -4.56 -6.41
C SER A 271 -4.19 -4.27 -7.61
N PRO A 272 -3.64 -3.81 -8.75
CA PRO A 272 -4.39 -3.68 -10.00
C PRO A 272 -4.97 -4.99 -10.53
N GLU A 273 -4.37 -6.15 -10.15
CA GLU A 273 -4.87 -7.47 -10.51
C GLU A 273 -6.08 -7.91 -9.68
N ALA A 274 -6.28 -7.27 -8.51
CA ALA A 274 -7.33 -7.58 -7.54
C ALA A 274 -8.23 -6.37 -7.30
N TYR A 275 -8.92 -5.88 -8.34
CA TYR A 275 -9.76 -4.68 -8.20
C TYR A 275 -10.73 -4.77 -7.03
N GLY A 276 -10.68 -3.79 -6.15
CA GLY A 276 -11.56 -3.70 -4.98
C GLY A 276 -11.12 -4.54 -3.76
N CYS A 277 -9.96 -5.22 -3.83
CA CYS A 277 -9.39 -5.96 -2.71
C CYS A 277 -8.45 -5.10 -1.89
N VAL A 278 -8.53 -5.23 -0.56
CA VAL A 278 -7.56 -4.67 0.37
C VAL A 278 -7.07 -5.76 1.33
N LEU A 279 -5.76 -6.02 1.32
CA LEU A 279 -5.09 -6.81 2.36
C LEU A 279 -4.90 -5.92 3.58
N LEU A 280 -5.26 -6.41 4.77
CA LEU A 280 -5.14 -5.68 6.03
C LEU A 280 -4.68 -6.61 7.16
N ASN A 281 -3.74 -6.17 8.00
CA ASN A 281 -3.51 -6.85 9.26
C ASN A 281 -4.44 -6.34 10.37
N GLY A 282 -4.81 -7.24 11.29
CA GLY A 282 -5.85 -7.00 12.30
C GLY A 282 -5.43 -6.17 13.51
N ALA A 283 -4.19 -5.71 13.59
CA ALA A 283 -3.64 -5.07 14.79
C ALA A 283 -3.79 -3.54 14.84
N THR A 284 -4.63 -2.96 14.00
CA THR A 284 -4.74 -1.51 13.86
C THR A 284 -5.89 -0.92 14.67
N ASP A 285 -5.65 0.24 15.26
CA ASP A 285 -6.72 1.04 15.83
C ASP A 285 -7.66 1.59 14.74
N PRO A 286 -8.92 1.93 15.07
CA PRO A 286 -9.91 2.37 14.07
C PRO A 286 -9.49 3.60 13.25
N LEU A 287 -8.69 4.50 13.81
CA LEU A 287 -8.24 5.71 13.11
C LEU A 287 -7.20 5.37 12.03
N THR A 288 -6.24 4.52 12.36
CA THR A 288 -5.24 4.00 11.42
C THR A 288 -5.91 3.16 10.33
N LEU A 289 -6.88 2.31 10.69
CA LEU A 289 -7.65 1.53 9.71
C LEU A 289 -8.46 2.43 8.77
N ALA A 290 -9.11 3.49 9.28
CA ALA A 290 -9.85 4.45 8.46
C ALA A 290 -8.94 5.15 7.43
N ALA A 291 -7.76 5.61 7.87
CA ALA A 291 -6.77 6.21 6.97
C ALA A 291 -6.27 5.21 5.91
N ALA A 292 -6.05 3.94 6.28
CA ALA A 292 -5.67 2.88 5.36
C ALA A 292 -6.76 2.58 4.33
N LEU A 293 -8.04 2.52 4.72
CA LEU A 293 -9.16 2.33 3.79
C LEU A 293 -9.25 3.48 2.77
N VAL A 294 -9.03 4.72 3.19
CA VAL A 294 -8.95 5.86 2.28
C VAL A 294 -7.77 5.72 1.32
N HIS A 295 -6.60 5.36 1.83
CA HIS A 295 -5.37 5.16 1.05
C HIS A 295 -5.55 4.11 -0.04
N GLU A 296 -6.03 2.92 0.33
CA GLU A 296 -6.20 1.81 -0.60
C GLU A 296 -7.33 2.07 -1.62
N ALA A 297 -8.42 2.74 -1.21
CA ALA A 297 -9.47 3.14 -2.13
C ALA A 297 -8.96 4.09 -3.22
N GLN A 298 -8.01 4.98 -2.91
CA GLN A 298 -7.38 5.82 -3.92
C GLN A 298 -6.53 4.99 -4.89
N HIS A 299 -5.72 4.05 -4.39
CA HIS A 299 -4.98 3.12 -5.25
C HIS A 299 -5.90 2.34 -6.19
N ILE A 300 -7.01 1.81 -5.69
CA ILE A 300 -8.01 1.08 -6.47
C ILE A 300 -8.59 1.97 -7.57
N LYS A 301 -9.02 3.19 -7.24
CA LYS A 301 -9.57 4.15 -8.20
C LYS A 301 -8.57 4.54 -9.28
N LEU A 302 -7.34 4.89 -8.88
CA LEU A 302 -6.31 5.30 -9.85
C LEU A 302 -5.89 4.14 -10.76
N SER A 303 -5.72 2.95 -10.23
CA SER A 303 -5.38 1.77 -11.03
C SER A 303 -6.45 1.49 -12.08
N ALA A 304 -7.73 1.53 -11.69
CA ALA A 304 -8.84 1.35 -12.62
C ALA A 304 -8.95 2.47 -13.67
N LEU A 305 -8.65 3.71 -13.28
CA LEU A 305 -8.58 4.82 -14.23
C LEU A 305 -7.46 4.63 -15.25
N MET A 306 -6.25 4.22 -14.81
CA MET A 306 -5.08 4.02 -15.68
C MET A 306 -5.25 2.85 -16.65
N ASP A 307 -6.13 1.91 -16.38
CA ASP A 307 -6.52 0.86 -17.33
C ASP A 307 -7.42 1.41 -18.47
N LEU A 308 -8.12 2.52 -18.26
CA LEU A 308 -9.00 3.15 -19.24
C LEU A 308 -8.34 4.33 -19.96
N VAL A 309 -7.51 5.08 -19.24
CA VAL A 309 -6.89 6.32 -19.72
C VAL A 309 -5.40 6.30 -19.40
N PRO A 310 -4.52 6.18 -20.40
CA PRO A 310 -3.09 6.29 -20.19
C PRO A 310 -2.71 7.68 -19.65
N LEU A 311 -2.13 7.72 -18.44
CA LEU A 311 -1.65 8.96 -17.83
C LEU A 311 -0.13 9.14 -18.01
N ILE A 312 0.60 8.04 -18.18
CA ILE A 312 2.06 7.98 -18.35
C ILE A 312 2.38 7.09 -19.54
N GLU A 313 3.32 7.53 -20.38
CA GLU A 313 3.89 6.79 -21.51
C GLU A 313 5.40 6.64 -21.27
N GLY A 314 5.90 5.43 -21.01
CA GLY A 314 7.32 5.18 -20.72
C GLY A 314 7.72 5.38 -19.26
N GLY A 315 9.00 5.69 -19.02
CA GLY A 315 9.52 6.00 -17.65
C GLY A 315 9.52 4.82 -16.67
N LEU A 316 9.52 3.57 -17.15
CA LEU A 316 9.40 2.38 -16.30
C LEU A 316 10.70 2.04 -15.56
N GLU A 317 11.85 2.47 -16.05
CA GLU A 317 13.17 2.14 -15.52
C GLU A 317 13.73 3.23 -14.60
N GLU A 318 13.35 4.48 -14.80
CA GLU A 318 13.81 5.58 -13.98
C GLU A 318 13.13 5.56 -12.61
N ILE A 319 13.94 5.65 -11.55
CA ILE A 319 13.47 5.61 -10.16
C ILE A 319 13.65 6.96 -9.48
N HIS A 320 12.63 7.36 -8.74
CA HIS A 320 12.50 8.68 -8.13
C HIS A 320 12.34 8.60 -6.62
N TYR A 321 12.68 9.68 -5.95
CA TYR A 321 12.43 9.87 -4.53
C TYR A 321 10.92 9.83 -4.23
N ALA A 322 10.52 8.94 -3.35
CA ALA A 322 9.15 8.83 -2.83
C ALA A 322 9.10 9.24 -1.35
N PRO A 323 8.55 10.41 -0.99
CA PRO A 323 8.67 11.00 0.36
C PRO A 323 8.02 10.21 1.50
N TRP A 324 7.27 9.16 1.19
CA TRP A 324 6.57 8.29 2.15
C TRP A 324 7.19 6.89 2.26
N ARG A 325 8.26 6.62 1.50
CA ARG A 325 8.94 5.33 1.44
C ARG A 325 10.45 5.52 1.44
N LEU A 326 11.14 4.56 2.02
CA LEU A 326 12.61 4.59 2.07
C LEU A 326 13.26 4.12 0.76
N ASP A 327 12.55 3.30 -0.05
CA ASP A 327 12.99 2.84 -1.36
C ASP A 327 12.52 3.78 -2.48
N PRO A 328 13.36 4.08 -3.48
CA PRO A 328 12.96 4.88 -4.65
C PRO A 328 11.95 4.12 -5.50
N ARG A 329 11.12 4.84 -6.26
CA ARG A 329 10.01 4.26 -7.02
C ARG A 329 10.02 4.71 -8.48
N PRO A 330 9.59 3.82 -9.41
CA PRO A 330 9.34 4.24 -10.79
C PRO A 330 8.19 5.26 -10.84
N LEU A 331 8.15 6.04 -11.92
CA LEU A 331 7.21 7.17 -12.08
C LEU A 331 5.74 6.77 -11.84
N ARG A 332 5.33 5.60 -12.33
CA ARG A 332 3.97 5.05 -12.09
C ARG A 332 3.70 4.83 -10.59
N GLY A 333 4.69 4.31 -9.87
CA GLY A 333 4.58 4.10 -8.42
C GLY A 333 4.54 5.41 -7.64
N LEU A 334 5.26 6.43 -8.12
CA LEU A 334 5.22 7.78 -7.54
C LEU A 334 3.83 8.41 -7.73
N LEU A 335 3.23 8.30 -8.92
CA LEU A 335 1.87 8.79 -9.19
C LEU A 335 0.83 8.10 -8.30
N GLN A 336 0.92 6.78 -8.16
CA GLN A 336 0.05 6.00 -7.27
C GLN A 336 0.14 6.51 -5.82
N GLY A 337 1.35 6.76 -5.32
CA GLY A 337 1.53 7.27 -3.97
C GLY A 337 1.04 8.72 -3.80
N VAL A 338 1.31 9.62 -4.75
CA VAL A 338 0.79 11.00 -4.70
C VAL A 338 -0.73 11.00 -4.61
N TYR A 339 -1.41 10.19 -5.41
CA TYR A 339 -2.86 10.12 -5.41
C TYR A 339 -3.42 9.53 -4.10
N ALA A 340 -2.79 8.47 -3.59
CA ALA A 340 -3.20 7.88 -2.33
C ALA A 340 -3.02 8.84 -1.16
N PHE A 341 -1.87 9.50 -1.07
CA PHE A 341 -1.61 10.45 0.01
C PHE A 341 -2.38 11.77 -0.13
N LEU A 342 -2.83 12.13 -1.32
CA LEU A 342 -3.80 13.22 -1.48
C LEU A 342 -5.10 12.90 -0.72
N GLY A 343 -5.64 11.69 -0.88
CA GLY A 343 -6.82 11.25 -0.13
C GLY A 343 -6.59 11.24 1.39
N VAL A 344 -5.44 10.70 1.83
CA VAL A 344 -5.06 10.68 3.24
C VAL A 344 -4.87 12.10 3.80
N THR A 345 -4.34 13.04 3.01
CA THR A 345 -4.24 14.45 3.39
C THR A 345 -5.62 15.05 3.67
N GLY A 346 -6.58 14.80 2.78
CA GLY A 346 -7.97 15.22 2.97
C GLY A 346 -8.61 14.61 4.22
N PHE A 347 -8.35 13.32 4.49
CA PHE A 347 -8.81 12.64 5.70
C PHE A 347 -8.30 13.35 6.96
N TRP A 348 -7.01 13.64 7.05
CA TRP A 348 -6.43 14.29 8.22
C TRP A 348 -6.84 15.77 8.34
N TRP A 349 -7.09 16.45 7.22
CA TRP A 349 -7.66 17.80 7.24
C TRP A 349 -9.04 17.84 7.87
N ASP A 350 -9.93 16.92 7.49
CA ASP A 350 -11.26 16.81 8.10
C ASP A 350 -11.18 16.46 9.60
N ARG A 351 -10.22 15.62 10.00
CA ARG A 351 -9.99 15.30 11.42
C ARG A 351 -9.49 16.52 12.20
N LEU A 352 -8.56 17.29 11.63
CA LEU A 352 -8.04 18.52 12.25
C LEU A 352 -9.15 19.56 12.48
N ARG A 353 -10.05 19.71 11.51
CA ARG A 353 -11.14 20.69 11.60
C ARG A 353 -12.21 20.31 12.63
N ARG A 354 -12.32 19.05 13.00
CA ARG A 354 -13.30 18.55 13.98
C ARG A 354 -12.74 18.43 15.39
N ALA A 355 -11.43 18.29 15.53
CA ALA A 355 -10.80 18.16 16.82
C ALA A 355 -10.65 19.55 17.48
N GLU A 356 -11.20 19.73 18.67
CA GLU A 356 -11.17 21.03 19.37
C GLU A 356 -9.79 21.31 19.95
N THR A 357 -9.27 20.42 20.80
CA THR A 357 -7.98 20.60 21.50
C THR A 357 -7.31 19.24 21.79
N GLY A 358 -6.13 19.29 22.40
CA GLY A 358 -5.44 18.13 22.97
C GLY A 358 -4.77 17.18 21.98
N PRO A 359 -4.44 15.96 22.42
CA PRO A 359 -3.65 14.99 21.63
C PRO A 359 -4.28 14.64 20.28
N ALA A 360 -5.61 14.54 20.19
CA ALA A 360 -6.31 14.24 18.95
C ALA A 360 -6.10 15.34 17.89
N ARG A 361 -6.17 16.62 18.29
CA ARG A 361 -5.91 17.75 17.42
C ARG A 361 -4.46 17.81 16.99
N ASN A 362 -3.53 17.61 17.91
CA ASN A 362 -2.09 17.64 17.63
C ASN A 362 -1.69 16.52 16.66
N THR A 363 -2.24 15.30 16.85
CA THR A 363 -2.03 14.17 15.95
C THR A 363 -2.59 14.49 14.55
N ALA A 364 -3.81 15.00 14.46
CA ALA A 364 -4.41 15.35 13.17
C ALA A 364 -3.64 16.48 12.46
N ALA A 365 -3.19 17.50 13.20
CA ALA A 365 -2.38 18.60 12.66
C ALA A 365 -1.03 18.11 12.12
N PHE A 366 -0.37 17.23 12.86
CA PHE A 366 0.89 16.63 12.46
C PHE A 366 0.76 15.78 11.19
N GLU A 367 -0.18 14.82 11.18
CA GLU A 367 -0.37 13.95 10.01
C GLU A 367 -0.82 14.78 8.79
N PHE A 368 -1.70 15.77 8.96
CA PHE A 368 -2.08 16.66 7.87
C PHE A 368 -0.86 17.42 7.31
N ALA A 369 -0.05 18.05 8.18
CA ALA A 369 1.15 18.78 7.76
C ALA A 369 2.16 17.86 7.04
N LEU A 370 2.40 16.67 7.60
CA LEU A 370 3.32 15.70 7.04
C LEU A 370 2.85 15.21 5.66
N ARG A 371 1.58 14.77 5.55
CA ARG A 371 1.06 14.17 4.31
C ARG A 371 0.94 15.20 3.18
N ARG A 372 0.47 16.43 3.45
CA ARG A 372 0.40 17.47 2.43
C ARG A 372 1.77 17.82 1.85
N ALA A 373 2.81 17.89 2.70
CA ALA A 373 4.15 18.21 2.24
C ALA A 373 4.80 17.05 1.48
N GLN A 374 4.58 15.81 1.91
CA GLN A 374 4.99 14.62 1.18
C GLN A 374 4.32 14.56 -0.21
N THR A 375 3.01 14.80 -0.26
CA THR A 375 2.24 14.84 -1.52
C THR A 375 2.74 15.93 -2.45
N ALA A 376 3.00 17.13 -1.92
CA ALA A 376 3.55 18.25 -2.69
C ALA A 376 4.94 17.95 -3.27
N SER A 377 5.80 17.29 -2.50
CA SER A 377 7.13 16.88 -2.96
C SER A 377 7.05 15.89 -4.12
N GLY A 378 6.23 14.82 -3.98
CA GLY A 378 6.05 13.84 -5.06
C GLY A 378 5.38 14.43 -6.29
N LEU A 379 4.40 15.31 -6.12
CA LEU A 379 3.71 15.97 -7.23
C LEU A 379 4.64 16.89 -8.03
N ARG A 380 5.51 17.65 -7.36
CA ARG A 380 6.54 18.47 -8.06
C ARG A 380 7.44 17.63 -8.94
N THR A 381 7.88 16.46 -8.46
CA THR A 381 8.67 15.53 -9.27
C THR A 381 7.87 15.08 -10.50
N LEU A 382 6.61 14.67 -10.35
CA LEU A 382 5.77 14.25 -11.47
C LEU A 382 5.57 15.33 -12.52
N LEU A 383 5.36 16.59 -12.12
CA LEU A 383 5.09 17.71 -13.03
C LEU A 383 6.28 18.06 -13.95
N THR A 384 7.50 17.65 -13.60
CA THR A 384 8.71 17.91 -14.39
C THR A 384 9.00 16.82 -15.44
N HIS A 385 8.25 15.69 -15.46
CA HIS A 385 8.52 14.57 -16.33
C HIS A 385 7.88 14.70 -17.72
N ALA A 386 8.66 14.34 -18.75
CA ALA A 386 8.25 14.39 -20.16
C ALA A 386 7.27 13.25 -20.52
N GLU A 387 7.32 12.14 -19.81
CA GLU A 387 6.54 10.91 -20.06
C GLU A 387 5.05 11.02 -19.69
N LEU A 388 4.60 12.19 -19.28
CA LEU A 388 3.17 12.43 -19.02
C LEU A 388 2.41 12.62 -20.34
N THR A 389 1.35 11.84 -20.51
CA THR A 389 0.39 12.08 -21.59
C THR A 389 -0.31 13.44 -21.44
N PRO A 390 -0.99 13.97 -22.46
CA PRO A 390 -1.85 15.15 -22.31
C PRO A 390 -2.89 14.98 -21.20
N ARG A 391 -3.49 13.77 -21.08
CA ARG A 391 -4.43 13.42 -19.99
C ARG A 391 -3.74 13.32 -18.64
N GLY A 392 -2.51 12.81 -18.59
CA GLY A 392 -1.68 12.80 -17.38
C GLY A 392 -1.41 14.22 -16.87
N LYS A 393 -1.05 15.14 -17.76
CA LYS A 393 -0.85 16.56 -17.42
C LYS A 393 -2.13 17.22 -16.91
N GLU A 394 -3.28 16.93 -17.52
CA GLU A 394 -4.59 17.40 -17.07
C GLU A 394 -4.93 16.85 -15.67
N PHE A 395 -4.68 15.55 -15.46
CA PHE A 395 -4.90 14.89 -14.17
C PHE A 395 -4.06 15.51 -13.05
N LEU A 396 -2.75 15.70 -13.29
CA LEU A 396 -1.85 16.30 -12.30
C LEU A 396 -2.20 17.76 -11.96
N ARG A 397 -2.68 18.56 -12.94
CA ARG A 397 -3.18 19.91 -12.65
C ARG A 397 -4.39 19.89 -11.70
N GLY A 398 -5.25 18.88 -11.81
CA GLY A 398 -6.35 18.68 -10.85
C GLY A 398 -5.84 18.42 -9.43
N LEU A 399 -4.85 17.51 -9.30
CA LEU A 399 -4.22 17.24 -7.99
C LEU A 399 -3.52 18.48 -7.42
N GLU A 400 -2.80 19.23 -8.26
CA GLU A 400 -2.11 20.47 -7.87
C GLU A 400 -3.10 21.51 -7.36
N LYS A 401 -4.21 21.75 -8.08
CA LYS A 401 -5.27 22.65 -7.66
C LYS A 401 -5.82 22.26 -6.29
N ARG A 402 -6.09 20.98 -6.07
CA ARG A 402 -6.60 20.48 -4.79
C ARG A 402 -5.61 20.65 -3.66
N LEU A 403 -4.35 20.34 -3.91
CA LEU A 403 -3.29 20.43 -2.90
C LEU A 403 -2.97 21.87 -2.53
N ALA A 404 -3.00 22.81 -3.49
CA ALA A 404 -2.75 24.23 -3.26
C ALA A 404 -3.66 24.82 -2.16
N GLU A 405 -4.95 24.45 -2.15
CA GLU A 405 -5.91 24.86 -1.12
C GLU A 405 -5.45 24.45 0.30
N TRP A 406 -4.78 23.31 0.44
CA TRP A 406 -4.32 22.79 1.73
C TRP A 406 -2.95 23.30 2.14
N LEU A 407 -2.08 23.65 1.19
CA LEU A 407 -0.76 24.19 1.49
C LEU A 407 -0.84 25.53 2.23
N GLU A 408 -1.86 26.32 1.96
CA GLU A 408 -2.16 27.61 2.60
C GLU A 408 -2.71 27.47 4.03
N GLN A 409 -3.15 26.27 4.44
CA GLN A 409 -3.82 26.12 5.73
C GLN A 409 -2.85 26.14 6.90
N PRO A 410 -3.13 26.95 7.94
CA PRO A 410 -2.26 27.00 9.12
C PRO A 410 -2.36 25.71 9.95
N VAL A 411 -1.24 25.36 10.56
CA VAL A 411 -1.16 24.24 11.53
C VAL A 411 -0.50 24.73 12.82
N PRO A 412 -0.81 24.16 13.99
CA PRO A 412 -0.14 24.49 15.25
C PRO A 412 1.39 24.29 15.14
N SER A 413 2.16 25.16 15.80
CA SER A 413 3.61 25.24 15.64
C SER A 413 4.35 23.92 15.94
N VAL A 414 4.08 23.29 17.07
CA VAL A 414 4.78 22.05 17.47
C VAL A 414 4.51 20.88 16.51
N PRO A 415 3.25 20.50 16.19
CA PRO A 415 2.99 19.50 15.17
C PRO A 415 3.56 19.85 13.79
N GLY A 416 3.48 21.12 13.39
CA GLY A 416 4.00 21.60 12.10
C GLY A 416 5.53 21.48 12.01
N GLN A 417 6.25 21.85 13.07
CA GLN A 417 7.71 21.73 13.11
C GLN A 417 8.15 20.27 13.07
N LEU A 418 7.54 19.40 13.89
CA LEU A 418 7.83 17.95 13.86
C LEU A 418 7.58 17.34 12.47
N ALA A 419 6.52 17.75 11.79
CA ALA A 419 6.24 17.29 10.43
C ALA A 419 7.31 17.77 9.44
N SER A 420 7.73 19.04 9.52
CA SER A 420 8.79 19.61 8.70
C SER A 420 10.12 18.89 8.91
N ASP A 421 10.49 18.67 10.16
CA ASP A 421 11.74 17.98 10.51
C ASP A 421 11.74 16.54 9.99
N LEU A 422 10.61 15.82 10.06
CA LEU A 422 10.52 14.44 9.53
C LEU A 422 10.56 14.36 8.00
N ILE A 423 10.10 15.38 7.30
CA ILE A 423 10.27 15.46 5.85
C ILE A 423 11.74 15.61 5.49
N GLU A 424 12.44 16.50 6.20
CA GLU A 424 13.88 16.66 6.00
C GLU A 424 14.65 15.41 6.43
N ASP A 425 14.32 14.81 7.57
CA ASP A 425 14.89 13.53 8.03
C ASP A 425 14.83 12.44 6.95
N HIS A 426 13.66 12.26 6.40
CA HIS A 426 13.43 11.25 5.35
C HIS A 426 14.21 11.59 4.07
N ARG A 427 14.25 12.86 3.67
CA ARG A 427 14.96 13.32 2.49
C ARG A 427 16.48 13.15 2.66
N LEU A 428 17.01 13.50 3.81
CA LEU A 428 18.43 13.34 4.15
C LEU A 428 18.83 11.87 4.13
N ALA A 429 18.07 11.02 4.82
CA ALA A 429 18.32 9.58 4.86
C ALA A 429 18.26 8.96 3.46
N HIS A 430 17.29 9.35 2.62
CA HIS A 430 17.21 8.90 1.23
C HIS A 430 18.44 9.31 0.42
N ARG A 431 18.85 10.58 0.48
CA ARG A 431 20.02 11.07 -0.26
C ARG A 431 21.30 10.33 0.13
N MET A 432 21.57 10.21 1.44
CA MET A 432 22.76 9.53 1.94
C MET A 432 22.79 8.03 1.63
N ARG A 433 21.63 7.39 1.49
CA ARG A 433 21.53 5.95 1.18
C ARG A 433 21.59 5.65 -0.30
N HIS A 434 20.92 6.45 -1.11
CA HIS A 434 20.66 6.12 -2.52
C HIS A 434 21.43 6.96 -3.52
N LEU A 435 22.11 8.03 -3.09
CA LEU A 435 22.96 8.83 -3.95
C LEU A 435 24.44 8.54 -3.67
N ALA A 436 25.14 8.08 -4.69
CA ALA A 436 26.59 7.93 -4.64
C ALA A 436 27.24 9.13 -5.37
N THR A 437 28.20 9.77 -4.71
CA THR A 437 29.01 10.83 -5.30
C THR A 437 30.12 10.23 -6.17
N GLU A 438 30.55 10.99 -7.17
CA GLU A 438 31.65 10.65 -8.06
C GLU A 438 32.97 10.51 -7.26
N ALA A 439 33.58 9.33 -7.30
CA ALA A 439 34.69 8.98 -6.39
C ALA A 439 35.93 9.87 -6.55
N GLU A 440 36.33 10.14 -7.81
CA GLU A 440 37.50 10.97 -8.09
C GLU A 440 37.34 12.40 -7.58
N ARG A 441 36.17 13.00 -7.78
CA ARG A 441 35.87 14.34 -7.26
C ARG A 441 35.72 14.34 -5.75
N THR A 442 35.16 13.29 -5.16
CA THR A 442 35.11 13.14 -3.68
C THR A 442 36.52 13.10 -3.08
N ALA A 443 37.44 12.39 -3.72
CA ALA A 443 38.85 12.36 -3.29
C ALA A 443 39.52 13.74 -3.42
N GLN A 444 39.20 14.54 -4.43
CA GLN A 444 39.67 15.94 -4.56
C GLN A 444 39.20 16.80 -3.39
N TRP A 445 37.92 16.65 -2.96
CA TRP A 445 37.40 17.35 -1.79
C TRP A 445 38.10 16.92 -0.49
N ALA A 446 38.36 15.63 -0.32
CA ALA A 446 39.10 15.11 0.81
C ALA A 446 40.56 15.59 0.85
N TRP A 447 41.21 15.64 -0.30
CA TRP A 447 42.55 16.20 -0.45
C TRP A 447 42.59 17.68 -0.06
N ALA A 448 41.69 18.51 -0.60
CA ALA A 448 41.61 19.93 -0.28
C ALA A 448 41.41 20.19 1.23
N TRP A 449 40.62 19.37 1.91
CA TRP A 449 40.48 19.42 3.38
C TRP A 449 41.82 19.14 4.10
N ARG A 450 42.53 18.06 3.68
CA ARG A 450 43.85 17.69 4.29
C ARG A 450 44.88 18.79 4.10
N GLU A 451 44.92 19.41 2.92
CA GLU A 451 45.84 20.51 2.60
C GLU A 451 45.38 21.88 3.18
N ARG A 452 44.24 21.92 3.85
CA ARG A 452 43.67 23.15 4.44
C ARG A 452 43.45 24.26 3.39
N THR A 453 43.12 23.88 2.17
CA THR A 453 42.77 24.80 1.09
C THR A 453 41.25 25.05 1.05
N ASP A 454 40.81 26.00 0.24
CA ASP A 454 39.38 26.23 0.03
C ASP A 454 38.72 25.01 -0.62
N PRO A 455 37.41 24.78 -0.35
CA PRO A 455 36.70 23.69 -0.97
C PRO A 455 36.55 23.89 -2.50
N PRO A 456 36.58 22.81 -3.30
CA PRO A 456 36.35 22.89 -4.75
C PRO A 456 35.03 23.61 -5.07
N ARG A 457 35.00 24.39 -6.16
CA ARG A 457 33.79 25.14 -6.57
C ARG A 457 32.70 24.22 -7.12
N GLU A 458 33.11 23.24 -7.90
CA GLU A 458 32.18 22.31 -8.54
C GLU A 458 31.83 21.13 -7.62
N LEU A 459 30.52 20.86 -7.51
CA LEU A 459 30.04 19.69 -6.77
C LEU A 459 30.30 18.41 -7.56
N PRO A 460 30.58 17.26 -6.89
CA PRO A 460 30.60 15.97 -7.55
C PRO A 460 29.24 15.64 -8.20
N GLY A 461 29.28 14.99 -9.35
CA GLY A 461 28.10 14.36 -9.89
C GLY A 461 27.56 13.28 -8.93
N THR A 462 26.27 13.02 -9.00
CA THR A 462 25.62 11.97 -8.22
C THR A 462 24.95 10.93 -9.12
N SER A 463 25.02 9.66 -8.73
CA SER A 463 24.30 8.57 -9.39
C SER A 463 23.40 7.85 -8.38
N VAL A 464 22.26 7.34 -8.84
CA VAL A 464 21.34 6.59 -7.99
C VAL A 464 21.85 5.15 -7.82
N ARG A 465 22.02 4.72 -6.57
CA ARG A 465 22.38 3.35 -6.19
C ARG A 465 21.37 2.86 -5.14
N PRO A 466 20.34 2.11 -5.54
CA PRO A 466 19.38 1.57 -4.59
C PRO A 466 20.05 0.67 -3.55
N THR A 467 19.77 0.92 -2.28
CA THR A 467 20.22 0.11 -1.15
C THR A 467 19.03 -0.40 -0.35
N ARG A 468 19.26 -1.39 0.51
CA ARG A 468 18.20 -1.89 1.38
C ARG A 468 17.80 -0.80 2.38
N PRO A 469 16.49 -0.50 2.50
CA PRO A 469 16.03 0.52 3.42
C PRO A 469 16.15 0.05 4.88
N GLU A 470 16.45 1.00 5.75
CA GLU A 470 16.42 0.85 7.21
C GLU A 470 15.36 1.79 7.80
N ALA A 471 14.57 1.31 8.75
CA ALA A 471 13.55 2.10 9.41
C ALA A 471 14.16 3.23 10.25
N LEU A 472 13.51 4.39 10.27
CA LEU A 472 13.85 5.52 11.12
C LEU A 472 12.96 5.51 12.38
N ALA A 473 13.54 5.69 13.56
CA ALA A 473 12.79 5.68 14.82
C ALA A 473 12.01 6.99 15.07
N ARG A 474 12.53 8.12 14.60
CA ARG A 474 11.97 9.46 14.84
C ARG A 474 10.50 9.63 14.45
N PRO A 475 9.99 9.08 13.32
CA PRO A 475 8.56 9.16 13.00
C PRO A 475 7.63 8.53 14.04
N ALA A 476 8.02 7.40 14.61
CA ALA A 476 7.23 6.74 15.66
C ALA A 476 7.26 7.53 16.97
N LEU A 477 8.40 8.10 17.33
CA LEU A 477 8.57 8.92 18.53
C LEU A 477 7.78 10.25 18.45
N ALA A 478 7.78 10.91 17.29
CA ALA A 478 6.99 12.11 17.07
C ALA A 478 5.49 11.84 17.23
N ARG A 479 5.00 10.71 16.66
CA ARG A 479 3.61 10.28 16.85
C ARG A 479 3.27 9.97 18.30
N LEU A 480 4.15 9.23 19.00
CA LEU A 480 3.95 8.90 20.42
C LEU A 480 3.87 10.17 21.26
N ARG A 481 4.80 11.12 21.07
CA ARG A 481 4.79 12.41 21.79
C ARG A 481 3.47 13.17 21.63
N LEU A 482 2.90 13.18 20.44
CA LEU A 482 1.67 13.93 20.16
C LEU A 482 0.40 13.20 20.57
N ARG A 483 0.38 11.85 20.45
CA ARG A 483 -0.79 11.01 20.75
C ARG A 483 -0.90 10.65 22.22
N ASP A 484 0.23 10.33 22.86
CA ASP A 484 0.33 9.96 24.29
C ASP A 484 1.54 10.66 24.93
N PRO A 485 1.42 11.95 25.28
CA PRO A 485 2.52 12.71 25.90
C PRO A 485 3.01 12.10 27.22
N ALA A 486 2.09 11.48 28.01
CA ALA A 486 2.46 10.83 29.26
C ALA A 486 3.25 9.54 29.03
N GLY A 487 2.85 8.73 28.05
CA GLY A 487 3.59 7.54 27.63
C GLY A 487 4.98 7.90 27.09
N PHE A 488 5.08 8.97 26.32
CA PHE A 488 6.36 9.49 25.82
C PHE A 488 7.28 9.93 26.97
N ALA A 489 6.73 10.65 27.98
CA ALA A 489 7.51 11.07 29.14
C ALA A 489 8.04 9.87 29.93
N ARG A 490 7.20 8.86 30.20
CA ARG A 490 7.64 7.61 30.87
C ARG A 490 8.75 6.90 30.09
N LEU A 491 8.62 6.82 28.76
CA LEU A 491 9.65 6.20 27.90
C LEU A 491 10.98 6.97 28.00
N ARG A 492 10.95 8.31 28.01
CA ARG A 492 12.11 9.16 28.16
C ARG A 492 12.80 9.01 29.52
N GLU A 493 12.06 8.71 30.59
CA GLU A 493 12.59 8.49 31.95
C GLU A 493 13.18 7.06 32.14
N GLY A 494 13.13 6.22 31.09
CA GLY A 494 13.65 4.85 31.17
C GLY A 494 12.66 3.83 31.75
N GLY A 495 11.39 4.21 31.93
CA GLY A 495 10.31 3.41 32.51
C GLY A 495 9.30 2.93 31.46
N GLY A 496 9.68 2.07 30.51
CA GLY A 496 8.68 1.60 29.55
C GLY A 496 9.10 0.42 28.70
N ALA A 497 8.14 -0.44 28.35
CA ALA A 497 8.25 -1.36 27.25
C ALA A 497 8.47 -0.57 25.93
N GLY A 498 9.26 -1.11 25.00
CA GLY A 498 9.63 -0.44 23.74
C GLY A 498 8.46 0.17 22.96
N LEU A 499 8.75 0.77 21.81
CA LEU A 499 7.72 1.39 20.96
C LEU A 499 6.58 0.41 20.64
N PRO A 500 5.32 0.88 20.57
CA PRO A 500 4.20 0.08 20.09
C PRO A 500 4.54 -0.52 18.71
N GLY A 501 4.52 -1.85 18.60
CA GLY A 501 4.90 -2.55 17.36
C GLY A 501 6.15 -3.43 17.46
N GLY A 502 6.81 -3.51 18.64
CA GLY A 502 7.87 -4.50 18.88
C GLY A 502 9.24 -4.18 18.27
N GLY A 503 9.49 -2.94 17.89
CA GLY A 503 10.81 -2.47 17.44
C GLY A 503 11.85 -2.41 18.57
N ALA A 504 13.14 -2.31 18.23
CA ALA A 504 14.22 -2.08 19.18
C ALA A 504 13.91 -0.87 20.08
N ALA A 505 14.36 -0.91 21.33
CA ALA A 505 14.21 0.23 22.24
C ALA A 505 14.78 1.50 21.58
N PRO A 506 14.03 2.61 21.54
CA PRO A 506 14.50 3.83 20.92
C PRO A 506 15.75 4.35 21.66
N ASP A 507 16.71 4.84 20.87
CA ASP A 507 17.88 5.47 21.43
C ASP A 507 17.50 6.75 22.21
N ARG A 508 18.20 6.99 23.30
CA ARG A 508 18.07 8.19 24.13
C ARG A 508 18.19 9.45 23.31
N VAL A 509 19.05 9.48 22.32
CA VAL A 509 19.31 10.64 21.47
C VAL A 509 18.09 11.01 20.61
N ASP A 510 17.41 10.00 20.03
CA ASP A 510 16.18 10.20 19.26
C ASP A 510 15.01 10.63 20.16
N LEU A 511 14.98 10.20 21.45
CA LEU A 511 14.03 10.67 22.46
C LEU A 511 14.26 12.13 22.81
N ASP A 512 15.52 12.56 22.97
CA ASP A 512 15.85 13.97 23.26
C ASP A 512 15.49 14.88 22.07
N TRP A 513 15.77 14.44 20.83
CA TRP A 513 15.29 15.12 19.63
C TRP A 513 13.76 15.24 19.61
N ALA A 514 13.06 14.13 19.81
CA ALA A 514 11.61 14.12 19.81
C ALA A 514 11.00 14.98 20.94
N ALA A 515 11.70 15.15 22.05
CA ALA A 515 11.31 16.05 23.15
C ALA A 515 11.51 17.54 22.82
N GLY A 516 12.33 17.84 21.80
CA GLY A 516 12.73 19.21 21.45
C GLY A 516 13.97 19.70 22.22
N ASP A 517 14.73 18.79 22.84
CA ASP A 517 15.99 19.08 23.53
C ASP A 517 17.14 19.08 22.51
N ALA A 518 17.22 20.16 21.73
CA ALA A 518 18.16 20.26 20.61
C ALA A 518 19.63 20.14 21.04
N GLU A 519 19.99 20.65 22.24
CA GLU A 519 21.36 20.56 22.72
C GLU A 519 21.77 19.15 23.12
N ALA A 520 20.89 18.43 23.85
CA ALA A 520 21.14 17.04 24.21
C ALA A 520 21.20 16.15 22.96
N ALA A 521 20.28 16.33 22.03
CA ALA A 521 20.26 15.63 20.75
C ALA A 521 21.55 15.89 19.93
N LEU A 522 21.98 17.14 19.82
CA LEU A 522 23.21 17.52 19.11
C LEU A 522 24.45 16.84 19.69
N ARG A 523 24.59 16.84 21.02
CA ARG A 523 25.71 16.14 21.69
C ARG A 523 25.65 14.64 21.45
N GLY A 524 24.46 14.05 21.57
CA GLY A 524 24.26 12.62 21.37
C GLY A 524 24.55 12.14 19.95
N TYR A 525 24.06 12.87 18.92
CA TYR A 525 24.36 12.51 17.53
C TYR A 525 25.84 12.65 17.18
N ARG A 526 26.56 13.62 17.74
CA ARG A 526 28.01 13.70 17.60
C ARG A 526 28.69 12.45 18.20
N ALA A 527 28.33 12.06 19.40
CA ALA A 527 28.89 10.87 20.04
C ALA A 527 28.57 9.59 19.25
N ARG A 528 27.35 9.47 18.68
CA ARG A 528 27.02 8.35 17.79
C ARG A 528 27.91 8.32 16.54
N LEU A 529 28.17 9.46 15.92
CA LEU A 529 29.03 9.56 14.73
C LEU A 529 30.52 9.34 15.06
N GLU A 530 30.97 9.61 16.28
CA GLU A 530 32.30 9.19 16.77
C GLU A 530 32.41 7.68 16.89
N ALA A 531 31.34 7.01 17.38
CA ALA A 531 31.28 5.57 17.52
C ALA A 531 31.04 4.84 16.17
N ASP A 532 30.09 5.31 15.39
CA ASP A 532 29.75 4.83 14.05
C ASP A 532 29.60 5.99 13.06
N PRO A 533 30.66 6.35 12.35
CA PRO A 533 30.64 7.41 11.35
C PRO A 533 29.78 7.13 10.10
N ASP A 534 29.32 5.90 9.91
CA ASP A 534 28.45 5.50 8.82
C ASP A 534 26.95 5.50 9.21
N ASP A 535 26.62 5.86 10.45
CA ASP A 535 25.26 5.96 10.96
C ASP A 535 24.48 7.11 10.26
N ILE A 536 23.73 6.74 9.23
CA ILE A 536 22.91 7.68 8.44
C ILE A 536 21.83 8.36 9.29
N ALA A 537 21.27 7.64 10.27
CA ALA A 537 20.26 8.21 11.16
C ALA A 537 20.87 9.29 12.07
N ALA A 538 22.11 9.08 12.53
CA ALA A 538 22.84 10.08 13.31
C ALA A 538 23.23 11.31 12.46
N TRP A 539 23.66 11.13 11.22
CA TRP A 539 23.91 12.26 10.29
C TRP A 539 22.66 13.12 10.05
N ALA A 540 21.52 12.48 9.80
CA ALA A 540 20.26 13.19 9.62
C ALA A 540 19.83 13.90 10.91
N GLY A 541 19.89 13.22 12.06
CA GLY A 541 19.58 13.80 13.36
C GLY A 541 20.51 14.96 13.74
N LEU A 542 21.81 14.88 13.43
CA LEU A 542 22.77 15.97 13.59
C LEU A 542 22.33 17.20 12.78
N ALA A 543 22.02 17.03 11.50
CA ALA A 543 21.58 18.12 10.62
C ALA A 543 20.32 18.82 11.15
N LEU A 544 19.35 18.05 11.66
CA LEU A 544 18.10 18.57 12.22
C LEU A 544 18.31 19.31 13.56
N SER A 545 19.30 18.91 14.36
CA SER A 545 19.57 19.47 15.69
C SER A 545 20.51 20.68 15.67
N LEU A 546 21.18 20.95 14.53
CA LEU A 546 22.05 22.12 14.40
C LEU A 546 21.23 23.41 14.37
N PRO A 547 21.76 24.50 15.02
CA PRO A 547 21.20 25.83 14.83
C PRO A 547 21.36 26.30 13.37
N ASP A 548 20.56 27.30 12.98
CA ASP A 548 20.64 27.87 11.64
C ASP A 548 22.06 28.41 11.37
N GLY A 549 22.57 28.11 10.19
CA GLY A 549 23.91 28.48 9.79
C GLY A 549 24.49 27.65 8.67
N VAL A 550 25.72 27.92 8.28
CA VAL A 550 26.39 27.30 7.13
C VAL A 550 26.44 25.78 7.23
N ALA A 551 26.80 25.24 8.38
CA ALA A 551 26.91 23.79 8.57
C ALA A 551 25.55 23.10 8.39
N ARG A 552 24.48 23.60 9.01
CA ARG A 552 23.12 23.08 8.84
C ARG A 552 22.69 23.14 7.38
N THR A 553 22.84 24.30 6.73
CA THR A 553 22.48 24.47 5.32
C THR A 553 23.22 23.49 4.41
N THR A 554 24.51 23.25 4.68
CA THR A 554 25.31 22.29 3.92
C THR A 554 24.80 20.87 4.08
N LEU A 555 24.56 20.42 5.32
CA LEU A 555 24.05 19.08 5.59
C LEU A 555 22.64 18.88 5.02
N LEU A 556 21.80 19.90 5.07
CA LEU A 556 20.48 19.84 4.44
C LEU A 556 20.56 19.71 2.90
N ASN A 557 21.48 20.41 2.23
CA ASN A 557 21.53 20.45 0.77
C ASN A 557 22.43 19.40 0.12
N HIS A 558 23.51 18.98 0.80
CA HIS A 558 24.55 18.08 0.27
C HIS A 558 24.98 17.03 1.30
N PRO A 559 24.04 16.30 1.94
CA PRO A 559 24.37 15.34 2.98
C PRO A 559 25.22 14.18 2.43
N GLU A 560 24.94 13.71 1.22
CA GLU A 560 25.70 12.64 0.56
C GLU A 560 27.15 13.02 0.32
N LEU A 561 27.44 14.29 -0.01
CA LEU A 561 28.80 14.79 -0.17
C LEU A 561 29.53 14.83 1.19
N ALA A 562 28.87 15.37 2.21
CA ALA A 562 29.47 15.47 3.55
C ALA A 562 29.86 14.08 4.10
N VAL A 563 28.95 13.10 3.97
CA VAL A 563 29.21 11.71 4.37
C VAL A 563 30.32 11.07 3.53
N ALA A 564 30.32 11.26 2.21
CA ALA A 564 31.31 10.68 1.33
C ALA A 564 32.73 11.23 1.59
N VAL A 565 32.86 12.56 1.73
CA VAL A 565 34.14 13.20 2.06
C VAL A 565 34.61 12.81 3.47
N HIS A 566 33.70 12.76 4.44
CA HIS A 566 34.02 12.29 5.79
C HIS A 566 34.56 10.85 5.77
N ARG A 567 33.93 9.97 5.00
CA ARG A 567 34.36 8.57 4.82
C ARG A 567 35.76 8.49 4.19
N GLU A 568 36.03 9.29 3.16
CA GLU A 568 37.34 9.34 2.48
C GLU A 568 38.46 9.89 3.37
N LEU A 569 38.11 10.73 4.35
CA LEU A 569 39.08 11.32 5.29
C LEU A 569 39.46 10.38 6.45
N ARG A 570 38.70 9.30 6.68
CA ARG A 570 39.00 8.33 7.74
C ARG A 570 40.14 7.41 7.34
N THR A 571 41.11 7.29 8.21
CA THR A 571 42.23 6.32 8.09
C THR A 571 42.03 5.11 9.00
N ALA A 572 41.23 5.25 10.07
CA ALA A 572 40.85 4.20 11.02
C ALA A 572 39.51 4.60 11.70
N PRO A 573 38.79 3.66 12.36
CA PRO A 573 37.63 4.01 13.17
C PRO A 573 37.95 5.12 14.18
N GLY A 574 37.07 6.12 14.29
CA GLY A 574 37.24 7.27 15.22
C GLY A 574 38.25 8.35 14.80
N THR A 575 38.83 8.28 13.61
CA THR A 575 39.87 9.24 13.15
C THR A 575 39.39 10.30 12.18
N GLY A 576 38.10 10.39 11.89
CA GLY A 576 37.53 11.38 10.96
C GLY A 576 37.49 12.80 11.52
N PRO A 577 37.30 13.82 10.66
CA PRO A 577 37.09 15.21 11.11
C PRO A 577 35.76 15.34 11.85
N ASP A 578 35.65 16.39 12.71
CA ASP A 578 34.35 16.76 13.28
C ASP A 578 33.34 17.02 12.15
N PRO A 579 32.17 16.31 12.14
CA PRO A 579 31.18 16.41 11.06
C PRO A 579 30.66 17.84 10.83
N VAL A 580 30.55 18.64 11.90
CA VAL A 580 30.05 20.02 11.84
C VAL A 580 31.09 20.95 11.24
N ALA A 581 32.39 20.77 11.63
CA ALA A 581 33.49 21.52 11.06
C ALA A 581 33.64 21.24 9.56
N LEU A 582 33.56 19.96 9.17
CA LEU A 582 33.59 19.56 7.77
C LEU A 582 32.42 20.17 6.97
N ALA A 583 31.21 20.05 7.47
CA ALA A 583 30.03 20.64 6.82
C ALA A 583 30.13 22.15 6.67
N ARG A 584 30.68 22.88 7.69
CA ARG A 584 30.91 24.30 7.62
C ARG A 584 31.91 24.65 6.53
N TRP A 585 33.02 23.92 6.43
CA TRP A 585 34.03 24.11 5.39
C TRP A 585 33.46 23.85 3.99
N ILE A 586 32.76 22.75 3.78
CA ILE A 586 32.08 22.45 2.50
C ILE A 586 31.19 23.63 2.08
N GLY A 587 30.49 24.25 3.03
CA GLY A 587 29.57 25.36 2.78
C GLY A 587 30.24 26.73 2.52
N THR A 588 31.56 26.85 2.63
CA THR A 588 32.29 28.09 2.27
C THR A 588 32.59 28.18 0.76
N ARG A 589 32.29 27.11 -0.02
CA ARG A 589 32.52 27.10 -1.47
C ARG A 589 31.92 28.36 -2.16
N GLY A 590 32.66 28.95 -3.07
CA GLY A 590 32.20 30.10 -3.88
C GLY A 590 32.03 31.42 -3.15
N ARG A 591 32.56 31.55 -1.95
CA ARG A 591 32.57 32.81 -1.21
C ARG A 591 33.89 33.60 -1.35
N GLY A 592 34.78 33.10 -2.24
CA GLY A 592 36.04 33.76 -2.59
C GLY A 592 36.02 34.34 -4.01
#